data_4542b52e9dc1a056cca77bf8bc9b529f
#
_entry.id   4542b52e9dc1a056cca77bf8bc9b529f
#
_cell.length_a   1.000
_cell.length_b   1.000
_cell.length_c   1.000
_cell.angle_alpha   90.00
_cell.angle_beta   90.00
_cell.angle_gamma   90.00
#
_symmetry.space_group_name_H-M   'P 1'
#
loop_
_entity.id
_entity.type
_entity.pdbx_description
1 polymer ?
#
loop_
_entity_poly.entity_id
_entity_poly.type
_entity_poly.pdbx_seq_one_letter_code
_entity_poly.pdbx_strand_id
1 'polypeptide(L)'
;MNINISLDKNFTTQYNRMQNDYGSEMAELNGFSDNQLSYTDFIDNFVDEDTVADASIDGNSNVSHKDIVTLEREMPKPHSKLLAFNKIYYEIQKKYGFKAANEWLKEEWIGDLYLHDASSSTFRHYCFTGDTKILTDSGIKTLKSLEGKDVKVLNKNHAWENARVQYFGNQRIYNLVLERYGVKKEIKVTPEHVWFVKGASGCTEVQTRNLKEGTKIPFNTSITWSKVSASPFGIAHGFVTGDGYKNGDKPRANFCGDKKALITYFPGCNITGTENELTVYGVPKYFCELPPLTETTSYLYGWLSGYFAADGCVDDRGRCTISSVKKDNLERVRDVLCVLGMPVNDIRYQDRVSNLTGVNGRVYTLTLSSEYLTDEFFLRPTHRQRIVKDRDKYRKNRSWSVVSVDDTGKNEDVYCAVVPGTQSFTLDGNILTHNCFAYDLKDLAEKGLYFIEGRNSSPAKHLITFVDFVKEFVSYAANRSSGAVGLPNLIPYMYYFWKKDVDSGYLGLNEETKKQYAMQNFQRFIYAVNQPYCRDGSQSAFTNTSVFDHPYFEALFGGSVFPDGTPMIDYEDDIIEFQKWYMEKMSDIRSENMFTFPVKLIAA
;
A
#
# COMPACT_ATOMS: atom_id res chain seq x y z
N MET A 1 20.01 -32.25 2.18
CA MET A 1 18.88 -33.00 1.56
C MET A 1 19.42 -33.79 0.38
N ASN A 2 19.67 -35.08 0.52
CA ASN A 2 20.19 -35.88 -0.62
C ASN A 2 19.06 -36.08 -1.63
N ILE A 3 19.00 -35.25 -2.65
CA ILE A 3 18.06 -35.43 -3.75
C ILE A 3 18.67 -36.41 -4.73
N ASN A 4 18.29 -37.65 -4.62
CA ASN A 4 18.73 -38.72 -5.54
C ASN A 4 17.91 -38.59 -6.84
N ILE A 5 18.35 -37.73 -7.74
CA ILE A 5 17.71 -37.54 -9.04
C ILE A 5 18.35 -38.48 -10.04
N SER A 6 17.67 -39.58 -10.36
CA SER A 6 18.02 -40.43 -11.48
C SER A 6 17.52 -39.78 -12.78
N LEU A 7 18.38 -39.02 -13.42
CA LEU A 7 18.05 -38.26 -14.61
C LEU A 7 18.28 -39.10 -15.88
N ASP A 8 17.48 -38.84 -16.91
CA ASP A 8 17.71 -39.48 -18.19
C ASP A 8 19.01 -38.98 -18.86
N LYS A 9 19.44 -39.66 -19.89
CA LYS A 9 20.70 -39.35 -20.59
C LYS A 9 20.71 -37.93 -21.20
N ASN A 10 19.54 -37.41 -21.61
CA ASN A 10 19.42 -36.10 -22.22
C ASN A 10 19.60 -34.98 -21.19
N PHE A 11 19.02 -35.15 -20.02
CA PHE A 11 19.21 -34.22 -18.93
C PHE A 11 20.69 -34.14 -18.52
N THR A 12 21.32 -35.29 -18.29
CA THR A 12 22.76 -35.35 -17.95
C THR A 12 23.63 -34.68 -18.99
N THR A 13 23.31 -34.84 -20.28
CA THR A 13 24.07 -34.21 -21.37
C THR A 13 23.88 -32.69 -21.38
N GLN A 14 22.67 -32.23 -21.19
CA GLN A 14 22.39 -30.78 -21.14
C GLN A 14 22.94 -30.13 -19.88
N TYR A 15 22.84 -30.82 -18.74
CA TYR A 15 23.47 -30.37 -17.51
C TYR A 15 24.98 -30.25 -17.65
N ASN A 16 25.66 -31.23 -18.23
CA ASN A 16 27.09 -31.18 -18.48
C ASN A 16 27.48 -30.05 -19.45
N ARG A 17 26.62 -29.74 -20.43
CA ARG A 17 26.82 -28.61 -21.34
C ARG A 17 26.70 -27.28 -20.59
N MET A 18 25.68 -27.14 -19.74
CA MET A 18 25.48 -25.96 -18.91
C MET A 18 26.60 -25.79 -17.88
N GLN A 19 27.11 -26.87 -17.32
CA GLN A 19 28.27 -26.86 -16.43
C GLN A 19 29.56 -26.42 -17.15
N ASN A 20 29.76 -26.84 -18.42
CA ASN A 20 30.90 -26.38 -19.22
C ASN A 20 30.81 -24.88 -19.53
N ASP A 21 29.60 -24.36 -19.76
CA ASP A 21 29.42 -22.95 -20.13
C ASP A 21 29.52 -22.00 -18.92
N TYR A 22 29.16 -22.46 -17.71
CA TYR A 22 29.09 -21.62 -16.51
C TYR A 22 29.84 -22.19 -15.30
N GLY A 23 30.01 -23.50 -15.24
CA GLY A 23 30.57 -24.20 -14.09
C GLY A 23 32.10 -24.08 -14.01
N SER A 24 32.79 -23.94 -15.15
CA SER A 24 34.27 -23.80 -15.20
C SER A 24 34.71 -22.54 -14.48
N GLU A 25 34.09 -21.41 -14.81
CA GLU A 25 34.38 -20.11 -14.18
C GLU A 25 34.15 -20.15 -12.67
N MET A 26 33.08 -20.79 -12.25
CA MET A 26 32.76 -20.93 -10.84
C MET A 26 33.68 -21.91 -10.11
N ALA A 27 34.05 -23.00 -10.75
CA ALA A 27 35.00 -23.97 -10.20
C ALA A 27 36.37 -23.30 -9.98
N GLU A 28 36.81 -22.47 -10.92
CA GLU A 28 38.05 -21.71 -10.82
C GLU A 28 38.01 -20.67 -9.71
N LEU A 29 36.92 -19.90 -9.60
CA LEU A 29 36.72 -18.88 -8.56
C LEU A 29 36.66 -19.47 -7.14
N ASN A 30 36.12 -20.67 -6.99
CA ASN A 30 36.00 -21.34 -5.70
C ASN A 30 37.07 -22.41 -5.43
N GLY A 31 38.07 -22.53 -6.30
CA GLY A 31 39.18 -23.47 -6.12
C GLY A 31 38.88 -24.91 -6.49
N PHE A 32 37.81 -25.17 -7.24
CA PHE A 32 37.50 -26.49 -7.78
C PHE A 32 38.19 -26.65 -9.14
N SER A 33 38.60 -27.88 -9.46
CA SER A 33 39.17 -28.18 -10.77
C SER A 33 38.05 -28.35 -11.82
N ASP A 34 38.31 -27.87 -13.03
CA ASP A 34 37.44 -28.06 -14.19
C ASP A 34 36.93 -29.52 -14.32
N ASN A 35 35.69 -29.66 -14.70
CA ASN A 35 35.04 -30.93 -15.02
C ASN A 35 34.84 -31.93 -13.85
N GLN A 36 35.00 -31.52 -12.60
CA GLN A 36 34.79 -32.42 -11.46
C GLN A 36 33.51 -32.10 -10.66
N LEU A 37 32.85 -31.01 -10.94
CA LEU A 37 31.59 -30.66 -10.26
C LEU A 37 30.45 -31.51 -10.82
N SER A 38 29.95 -32.47 -10.03
CA SER A 38 28.68 -33.11 -10.35
C SER A 38 27.51 -32.18 -9.99
N TYR A 39 26.33 -32.45 -10.56
CA TYR A 39 25.12 -31.74 -10.18
C TYR A 39 24.87 -31.80 -8.67
N THR A 40 25.08 -32.95 -8.06
CA THR A 40 24.91 -33.15 -6.62
C THR A 40 25.93 -32.36 -5.83
N ASP A 41 27.22 -32.42 -6.24
CA ASP A 41 28.30 -31.66 -5.59
C ASP A 41 28.06 -30.16 -5.69
N PHE A 42 27.53 -29.71 -6.81
CA PHE A 42 27.18 -28.32 -7.00
C PHE A 42 26.07 -27.89 -6.03
N ILE A 43 24.96 -28.64 -5.96
CA ILE A 43 23.86 -28.33 -5.06
C ILE A 43 24.31 -28.39 -3.59
N ASP A 44 25.03 -29.45 -3.21
CA ASP A 44 25.43 -29.68 -1.82
C ASP A 44 26.49 -28.66 -1.32
N ASN A 45 27.33 -28.14 -2.21
CA ASN A 45 28.42 -27.25 -1.82
C ASN A 45 28.15 -25.76 -2.07
N PHE A 46 27.25 -25.40 -3.00
CA PHE A 46 27.03 -24.02 -3.40
C PHE A 46 25.59 -23.55 -3.22
N VAL A 47 24.64 -24.44 -3.01
CA VAL A 47 23.23 -24.10 -2.94
C VAL A 47 22.67 -24.51 -1.59
N ASP A 48 22.56 -23.56 -0.70
CA ASP A 48 21.73 -23.66 0.48
C ASP A 48 20.33 -23.17 0.11
N GLU A 49 19.33 -24.06 0.20
CA GLU A 49 17.95 -23.74 -0.19
C GLU A 49 17.37 -22.57 0.59
N ASP A 50 17.58 -22.56 1.89
CA ASP A 50 17.05 -21.49 2.75
C ASP A 50 17.78 -20.17 2.50
N THR A 51 19.07 -20.24 2.28
CA THR A 51 19.93 -19.08 2.05
C THR A 51 19.67 -18.42 0.68
N VAL A 52 19.54 -19.23 -0.38
CA VAL A 52 19.18 -18.75 -1.72
C VAL A 52 17.75 -18.22 -1.75
N ALA A 53 16.83 -18.86 -1.03
CA ALA A 53 15.48 -18.35 -0.87
C ALA A 53 15.49 -16.99 -0.16
N ASP A 54 16.30 -16.80 0.86
CA ASP A 54 16.45 -15.53 1.57
C ASP A 54 17.04 -14.42 0.68
N ALA A 55 18.07 -14.71 -0.08
CA ALA A 55 18.64 -13.73 -1.01
C ALA A 55 17.64 -13.32 -2.10
N SER A 56 16.91 -14.28 -2.63
CA SER A 56 15.82 -14.05 -3.57
C SER A 56 14.67 -13.29 -2.94
N ILE A 57 14.43 -13.49 -1.63
CA ILE A 57 13.37 -12.87 -0.84
C ILE A 57 13.66 -11.41 -0.51
N ASP A 58 14.87 -11.08 -0.15
CA ASP A 58 15.22 -9.71 0.24
C ASP A 58 15.20 -8.74 -0.93
N GLY A 59 15.14 -9.26 -2.15
CA GLY A 59 14.96 -8.45 -3.35
C GLY A 59 16.01 -7.39 -3.57
N ASN A 60 17.03 -7.45 -2.75
CA ASN A 60 18.14 -6.53 -2.76
C ASN A 60 19.40 -7.37 -2.65
N SER A 61 19.88 -7.81 -3.79
CA SER A 61 21.13 -8.56 -3.89
C SER A 61 22.32 -7.85 -3.21
N ASN A 62 22.17 -6.57 -2.93
CA ASN A 62 23.22 -5.78 -2.28
C ASN A 62 23.15 -5.80 -0.74
N VAL A 63 22.11 -6.36 -0.14
CA VAL A 63 21.87 -6.31 1.32
C VAL A 63 21.85 -7.70 1.93
N SER A 64 21.64 -8.70 1.13
CA SER A 64 21.62 -10.06 1.59
C SER A 64 23.00 -10.53 2.07
N HIS A 65 23.03 -11.63 2.75
CA HIS A 65 24.22 -12.23 3.31
C HIS A 65 25.38 -12.22 2.34
N LYS A 66 26.54 -11.78 2.80
CA LYS A 66 27.73 -11.57 2.00
C LYS A 66 28.08 -12.78 1.12
N ASP A 67 27.86 -13.96 1.63
CA ASP A 67 28.16 -15.21 0.93
C ASP A 67 27.19 -15.49 -0.22
N ILE A 68 25.92 -15.10 -0.07
CA ILE A 68 24.91 -15.26 -1.12
C ILE A 68 25.07 -14.22 -2.21
N VAL A 69 25.38 -12.98 -1.85
CA VAL A 69 25.68 -11.93 -2.82
C VAL A 69 26.88 -12.35 -3.68
N THR A 70 27.87 -12.98 -3.08
CA THR A 70 29.02 -13.54 -3.79
C THR A 70 28.59 -14.66 -4.73
N LEU A 71 27.77 -15.60 -4.25
CA LEU A 71 27.22 -16.69 -5.07
C LEU A 71 26.34 -16.18 -6.22
N GLU A 72 25.45 -15.22 -5.98
CA GLU A 72 24.62 -14.62 -7.03
C GLU A 72 25.43 -13.82 -8.07
N ARG A 73 26.54 -13.22 -7.68
CA ARG A 73 27.44 -12.53 -8.61
C ARG A 73 28.25 -13.49 -9.47
N GLU A 74 28.71 -14.55 -8.85
CA GLU A 74 29.62 -15.50 -9.49
C GLU A 74 28.86 -16.62 -10.19
N MET A 75 27.65 -16.96 -9.72
CA MET A 75 26.74 -17.92 -10.31
C MET A 75 25.32 -17.38 -10.45
N PRO A 76 25.09 -16.42 -11.30
CA PRO A 76 23.76 -15.84 -11.46
C PRO A 76 22.76 -16.91 -11.96
N LYS A 77 21.79 -16.63 -12.71
CA LYS A 77 20.68 -17.43 -13.21
C LYS A 77 20.81 -18.97 -13.27
N PRO A 78 21.88 -19.63 -13.75
CA PRO A 78 21.92 -21.08 -13.82
C PRO A 78 21.75 -21.76 -12.47
N HIS A 79 22.37 -21.17 -11.46
CA HIS A 79 22.30 -21.65 -10.08
C HIS A 79 20.88 -21.60 -9.52
N SER A 80 20.24 -20.43 -9.54
CA SER A 80 18.88 -20.28 -9.03
C SER A 80 17.86 -21.06 -9.86
N LYS A 81 18.08 -21.18 -11.17
CA LYS A 81 17.23 -21.98 -12.04
C LYS A 81 17.32 -23.46 -11.69
N LEU A 82 18.51 -23.99 -11.42
CA LEU A 82 18.71 -25.37 -10.98
C LEU A 82 18.01 -25.66 -9.63
N LEU A 83 18.09 -24.72 -8.70
CA LEU A 83 17.40 -24.86 -7.41
C LEU A 83 15.88 -24.90 -7.59
N ALA A 84 15.32 -24.01 -8.39
CA ALA A 84 13.90 -23.98 -8.71
C ALA A 84 13.45 -25.28 -9.40
N PHE A 85 14.26 -25.80 -10.31
CA PHE A 85 14.00 -27.09 -10.94
C PHE A 85 13.97 -28.23 -9.93
N ASN A 86 14.91 -28.26 -9.00
CA ASN A 86 14.93 -29.26 -7.96
C ASN A 86 13.66 -29.23 -7.10
N LYS A 87 13.24 -28.05 -6.68
CA LYS A 87 12.02 -27.89 -5.90
C LYS A 87 10.79 -28.38 -6.66
N ILE A 88 10.62 -27.93 -7.89
CA ILE A 88 9.47 -28.31 -8.73
C ILE A 88 9.51 -29.81 -9.04
N TYR A 89 10.68 -30.32 -9.43
CA TYR A 89 10.86 -31.74 -9.70
C TYR A 89 10.46 -32.61 -8.51
N TYR A 90 10.95 -32.25 -7.32
CA TYR A 90 10.64 -32.98 -6.08
C TYR A 90 9.15 -32.93 -5.74
N GLU A 91 8.47 -31.82 -5.90
CA GLU A 91 7.03 -31.72 -5.64
C GLU A 91 6.20 -32.52 -6.67
N ILE A 92 6.60 -32.52 -7.94
CA ILE A 92 5.97 -33.35 -8.97
C ILE A 92 6.21 -34.84 -8.68
N GLN A 93 7.45 -35.21 -8.33
CA GLN A 93 7.80 -36.58 -7.97
C GLN A 93 6.98 -37.09 -6.79
N LYS A 94 6.87 -36.28 -5.74
CA LYS A 94 6.11 -36.58 -4.53
C LYS A 94 4.62 -36.78 -4.80
N LYS A 95 4.05 -35.97 -5.68
CA LYS A 95 2.62 -35.94 -5.96
C LYS A 95 2.19 -36.90 -7.07
N TYR A 96 2.97 -37.00 -8.11
CA TYR A 96 2.61 -37.71 -9.36
C TYR A 96 3.56 -38.84 -9.74
N GLY A 97 4.63 -39.02 -8.97
CA GLY A 97 5.62 -40.08 -9.18
C GLY A 97 6.79 -39.68 -10.10
N PHE A 98 7.81 -40.52 -10.08
CA PHE A 98 9.09 -40.28 -10.74
C PHE A 98 8.99 -40.07 -12.26
N LYS A 99 8.11 -40.85 -12.93
CA LYS A 99 7.91 -40.77 -14.38
C LYS A 99 7.40 -39.38 -14.79
N ALA A 100 6.40 -38.86 -14.07
CA ALA A 100 5.84 -37.52 -14.34
C ALA A 100 6.85 -36.40 -14.10
N ALA A 101 7.68 -36.52 -13.08
CA ALA A 101 8.75 -35.56 -12.82
C ALA A 101 9.79 -35.53 -13.93
N ASN A 102 10.19 -36.70 -14.43
CA ASN A 102 11.12 -36.77 -15.56
C ASN A 102 10.54 -36.26 -16.88
N GLU A 103 9.27 -36.56 -17.15
CA GLU A 103 8.57 -36.00 -18.32
C GLU A 103 8.53 -34.46 -18.26
N TRP A 104 8.14 -33.91 -17.11
CA TRP A 104 8.15 -32.46 -16.89
C TRP A 104 9.53 -31.84 -17.12
N LEU A 105 10.56 -32.41 -16.55
CA LEU A 105 11.93 -31.94 -16.68
C LEU A 105 12.42 -31.97 -18.13
N LYS A 106 12.04 -33.02 -18.86
CA LYS A 106 12.36 -33.18 -20.28
C LYS A 106 11.71 -32.06 -21.11
N GLU A 107 10.42 -31.78 -20.91
CA GLU A 107 9.69 -30.72 -21.61
C GLU A 107 10.32 -29.34 -21.39
N GLU A 108 10.79 -29.07 -20.17
CA GLU A 108 11.48 -27.82 -19.86
C GLU A 108 12.85 -27.73 -20.61
N TRP A 109 13.61 -28.81 -20.66
CA TRP A 109 14.93 -28.80 -21.30
C TRP A 109 14.90 -28.81 -22.82
N ILE A 110 13.87 -29.33 -23.43
CA ILE A 110 13.69 -29.25 -24.89
C ILE A 110 13.05 -27.95 -25.35
N GLY A 111 12.58 -27.11 -24.41
CA GLY A 111 12.02 -25.80 -24.67
C GLY A 111 10.52 -25.76 -24.89
N ASP A 112 9.81 -26.89 -24.76
CA ASP A 112 8.34 -26.95 -24.87
C ASP A 112 7.66 -26.34 -23.63
N LEU A 113 8.33 -26.41 -22.48
CA LEU A 113 7.99 -25.74 -21.24
C LEU A 113 9.09 -24.76 -20.86
N TYR A 114 8.72 -23.54 -20.46
CA TYR A 114 9.69 -22.53 -20.04
C TYR A 114 9.39 -22.05 -18.61
N LEU A 115 10.34 -22.30 -17.71
CA LEU A 115 10.27 -21.80 -16.36
C LEU A 115 10.77 -20.35 -16.33
N HIS A 116 9.83 -19.41 -16.32
CA HIS A 116 10.15 -17.98 -16.29
C HIS A 116 10.49 -17.56 -14.86
N ASP A 117 11.56 -16.78 -14.71
CA ASP A 117 11.99 -16.20 -13.43
C ASP A 117 12.24 -17.20 -12.30
N ALA A 118 12.77 -18.35 -12.64
CA ALA A 118 13.18 -19.34 -11.66
C ALA A 118 14.23 -18.82 -10.65
N SER A 119 14.96 -17.78 -11.03
CA SER A 119 15.96 -17.10 -10.20
C SER A 119 15.44 -15.82 -9.53
N SER A 120 14.32 -15.29 -9.96
CA SER A 120 13.70 -14.15 -9.29
C SER A 120 12.73 -14.67 -8.25
N SER A 121 12.75 -14.06 -7.09
CA SER A 121 11.68 -14.24 -6.13
C SER A 121 10.36 -13.97 -6.84
N THR A 122 9.42 -14.89 -6.71
CA THR A 122 8.03 -14.67 -7.08
C THR A 122 7.61 -13.27 -6.65
N PHE A 123 6.91 -12.56 -7.51
CA PHE A 123 6.37 -11.23 -7.25
C PHE A 123 5.90 -11.11 -5.81
N ARG A 124 6.59 -10.31 -5.02
CA ARG A 124 6.24 -10.11 -3.63
C ARG A 124 5.50 -8.81 -3.54
N HIS A 125 4.22 -8.93 -3.39
CA HIS A 125 3.36 -7.81 -3.11
C HIS A 125 3.34 -7.61 -1.61
N TYR A 126 3.65 -6.41 -1.15
CA TYR A 126 3.56 -5.99 0.25
C TYR A 126 2.10 -5.81 0.63
N CYS A 127 1.41 -6.90 0.99
CA CYS A 127 -0.04 -6.95 1.03
C CYS A 127 -0.56 -7.37 2.40
N PHE A 128 -1.85 -7.08 2.60
CA PHE A 128 -2.63 -7.46 3.78
C PHE A 128 -3.81 -8.32 3.37
N THR A 129 -4.37 -9.08 4.30
CA THR A 129 -5.63 -9.79 4.07
C THR A 129 -6.79 -8.81 3.87
N GLY A 130 -7.82 -9.23 3.15
CA GLY A 130 -8.93 -8.36 2.74
C GLY A 130 -9.77 -7.78 3.88
N ASP A 131 -9.72 -8.36 5.07
CA ASP A 131 -10.37 -7.89 6.30
C ASP A 131 -9.60 -6.76 7.01
N THR A 132 -8.35 -6.51 6.61
CA THR A 132 -7.54 -5.41 7.12
C THR A 132 -8.21 -4.06 6.84
N LYS A 133 -8.34 -3.26 7.91
CA LYS A 133 -8.99 -1.95 7.84
C LYS A 133 -7.97 -0.83 7.63
N ILE A 134 -8.31 0.11 6.74
CA ILE A 134 -7.50 1.30 6.43
C ILE A 134 -8.29 2.58 6.69
N LEU A 135 -7.55 3.68 6.92
CA LEU A 135 -8.12 5.01 7.08
C LEU A 135 -8.30 5.64 5.70
N THR A 136 -9.54 6.04 5.39
CA THR A 136 -9.88 6.79 4.17
C THR A 136 -10.54 8.12 4.52
N ASP A 137 -10.59 9.07 3.57
CA ASP A 137 -11.29 10.34 3.73
C ASP A 137 -12.81 10.19 3.87
N SER A 138 -13.34 9.00 3.59
CA SER A 138 -14.75 8.61 3.74
C SER A 138 -15.00 7.64 4.90
N GLY A 139 -14.08 7.54 5.86
CA GLY A 139 -14.16 6.68 7.04
C GLY A 139 -13.27 5.44 6.96
N ILE A 140 -13.44 4.54 7.90
CA ILE A 140 -12.65 3.32 8.01
C ILE A 140 -13.26 2.23 7.13
N LYS A 141 -12.47 1.65 6.23
CA LYS A 141 -12.92 0.62 5.27
C LYS A 141 -12.00 -0.59 5.29
N THR A 142 -12.54 -1.76 4.96
CA THR A 142 -11.71 -2.96 4.72
C THR A 142 -11.14 -2.93 3.31
N LEU A 143 -9.92 -3.44 3.13
CA LEU A 143 -9.28 -3.49 1.81
C LEU A 143 -10.14 -4.22 0.77
N LYS A 144 -10.73 -5.36 1.13
CA LYS A 144 -11.60 -6.11 0.22
C LYS A 144 -12.82 -5.32 -0.23
N SER A 145 -13.41 -4.46 0.63
CA SER A 145 -14.57 -3.64 0.26
C SER A 145 -14.23 -2.52 -0.74
N LEU A 146 -12.95 -2.24 -0.89
CA LEU A 146 -12.39 -1.21 -1.74
C LEU A 146 -11.71 -1.76 -3.00
N GLU A 147 -11.74 -3.07 -3.21
CA GLU A 147 -11.15 -3.70 -4.40
C GLU A 147 -11.61 -3.01 -5.69
N GLY A 148 -10.64 -2.65 -6.54
CA GLY A 148 -10.86 -1.95 -7.80
C GLY A 148 -11.32 -0.49 -7.69
N LYS A 149 -11.43 0.06 -6.47
CA LYS A 149 -11.91 1.43 -6.24
C LYS A 149 -10.77 2.39 -5.97
N ASP A 150 -10.98 3.63 -6.41
CA ASP A 150 -10.12 4.74 -6.07
C ASP A 150 -10.60 5.36 -4.76
N VAL A 151 -9.67 5.62 -3.86
CA VAL A 151 -9.93 6.15 -2.52
C VAL A 151 -8.81 7.11 -2.13
N LYS A 152 -9.07 8.00 -1.16
CA LYS A 152 -7.99 8.78 -0.54
C LYS A 152 -7.58 8.14 0.77
N VAL A 153 -6.30 7.89 0.93
CA VAL A 153 -5.69 7.31 2.14
C VAL A 153 -4.76 8.29 2.81
N LEU A 154 -4.58 8.14 4.12
CA LEU A 154 -3.67 8.99 4.88
C LEU A 154 -2.23 8.49 4.71
N ASN A 155 -1.39 9.30 4.09
CA ASN A 155 0.00 8.96 3.74
C ASN A 155 1.02 9.33 4.85
N LYS A 156 2.31 8.98 4.64
CA LYS A 156 3.41 9.29 5.59
C LYS A 156 3.70 10.78 5.77
N ASN A 157 3.27 11.62 4.83
CA ASN A 157 3.37 13.08 4.93
C ASN A 157 2.17 13.70 5.66
N HIS A 158 1.36 12.86 6.32
CA HIS A 158 0.18 13.27 7.08
C HIS A 158 -0.93 13.93 6.24
N ALA A 159 -0.98 13.64 4.95
CA ALA A 159 -1.94 14.18 3.99
C ALA A 159 -2.80 13.08 3.36
N TRP A 160 -3.99 13.44 2.88
CA TRP A 160 -4.85 12.56 2.09
C TRP A 160 -4.33 12.49 0.65
N GLU A 161 -4.08 11.28 0.16
CA GLU A 161 -3.53 11.00 -1.16
C GLU A 161 -4.37 9.96 -1.88
N ASN A 162 -4.54 10.12 -3.19
CA ASN A 162 -5.26 9.17 -4.02
C ASN A 162 -4.55 7.81 -4.04
N ALA A 163 -5.31 6.76 -3.91
CA ALA A 163 -4.85 5.38 -3.94
C ALA A 163 -5.87 4.51 -4.65
N ARG A 164 -5.42 3.46 -5.32
CA ARG A 164 -6.26 2.39 -5.86
C ARG A 164 -6.04 1.11 -5.09
N VAL A 165 -7.11 0.51 -4.60
CA VAL A 165 -7.00 -0.77 -3.89
C VAL A 165 -7.10 -1.92 -4.89
N GLN A 166 -6.13 -2.81 -4.88
CA GLN A 166 -6.01 -3.93 -5.80
C GLN A 166 -5.86 -5.27 -5.07
N TYR A 167 -6.34 -6.33 -5.73
CA TYR A 167 -6.13 -7.71 -5.34
C TYR A 167 -4.79 -8.23 -5.88
N PHE A 168 -4.04 -8.94 -5.06
CA PHE A 168 -2.70 -9.42 -5.40
C PHE A 168 -2.54 -10.95 -5.24
N GLY A 169 -3.63 -11.68 -5.41
CA GLY A 169 -3.60 -13.14 -5.40
C GLY A 169 -3.64 -13.74 -3.99
N ASN A 170 -3.30 -15.02 -3.92
CA ASN A 170 -3.30 -15.82 -2.70
C ASN A 170 -1.86 -16.03 -2.24
N GLN A 171 -1.49 -15.50 -1.07
CA GLN A 171 -0.10 -15.44 -0.60
C GLN A 171 0.04 -15.92 0.85
N ARG A 172 1.28 -16.30 1.22
CA ARG A 172 1.66 -16.68 2.58
C ARG A 172 1.38 -15.54 3.54
N ILE A 173 0.82 -15.86 4.71
CA ILE A 173 0.42 -14.88 5.72
C ILE A 173 1.16 -15.09 7.03
N TYR A 174 1.67 -13.99 7.55
CA TYR A 174 2.18 -13.86 8.91
C TYR A 174 1.14 -13.14 9.77
N ASN A 175 1.11 -13.47 11.05
CA ASN A 175 0.31 -12.77 12.06
C ASN A 175 1.23 -11.83 12.85
N LEU A 176 1.07 -10.53 12.63
CA LEU A 176 1.78 -9.48 13.36
C LEU A 176 0.89 -8.98 14.50
N VAL A 177 1.35 -9.13 15.73
CA VAL A 177 0.66 -8.60 16.92
C VAL A 177 1.35 -7.32 17.38
N LEU A 178 0.59 -6.25 17.38
CA LEU A 178 1.01 -4.93 17.87
C LEU A 178 0.30 -4.57 19.16
N GLU A 179 0.99 -3.88 20.06
CA GLU A 179 0.41 -3.39 21.30
C GLU A 179 0.64 -1.89 21.51
N ARG A 180 -0.40 -1.22 21.98
CA ARG A 180 -0.34 0.19 22.38
C ARG A 180 -1.30 0.45 23.56
N TYR A 181 -0.76 0.93 24.67
CA TYR A 181 -1.53 1.24 25.89
C TYR A 181 -2.46 0.10 26.36
N GLY A 182 -1.98 -1.14 26.28
CA GLY A 182 -2.74 -2.33 26.65
C GLY A 182 -3.82 -2.77 25.64
N VAL A 183 -3.85 -2.16 24.46
CA VAL A 183 -4.67 -2.63 23.33
C VAL A 183 -3.77 -3.42 22.39
N LYS A 184 -4.17 -4.65 22.07
CA LYS A 184 -3.51 -5.48 21.08
C LYS A 184 -4.28 -5.46 19.76
N LYS A 185 -3.55 -5.40 18.65
CA LYS A 185 -4.06 -5.56 17.28
C LYS A 185 -3.33 -6.69 16.60
N GLU A 186 -4.09 -7.57 15.99
CA GLU A 186 -3.58 -8.61 15.11
C GLU A 186 -3.75 -8.16 13.67
N ILE A 187 -2.69 -8.23 12.89
CA ILE A 187 -2.65 -7.83 11.49
C ILE A 187 -2.10 -9.01 10.71
N LYS A 188 -2.89 -9.49 9.76
CA LYS A 188 -2.48 -10.53 8.83
C LYS A 188 -1.84 -9.87 7.61
N VAL A 189 -0.60 -10.20 7.36
CA VAL A 189 0.24 -9.50 6.40
C VAL A 189 1.21 -10.47 5.74
N THR A 190 1.64 -10.16 4.53
CA THR A 190 2.69 -10.96 3.86
C THR A 190 4.03 -10.83 4.57
N PRO A 191 4.89 -11.86 4.59
CA PRO A 191 6.17 -11.85 5.30
C PRO A 191 7.11 -10.73 4.81
N GLU A 192 7.04 -10.38 3.53
CA GLU A 192 7.87 -9.38 2.88
C GLU A 192 7.37 -7.95 3.04
N HIS A 193 6.16 -7.77 3.55
CA HIS A 193 5.58 -6.42 3.71
C HIS A 193 6.49 -5.52 4.54
N VAL A 194 6.73 -4.30 4.04
CA VAL A 194 7.65 -3.35 4.64
C VAL A 194 6.93 -2.40 5.59
N TRP A 195 7.51 -2.21 6.75
CA TRP A 195 7.03 -1.33 7.81
C TRP A 195 8.01 -0.20 8.06
N PHE A 196 7.49 0.99 8.30
CA PHE A 196 8.27 2.06 8.88
C PHE A 196 8.53 1.76 10.36
N VAL A 197 9.79 1.84 10.77
CA VAL A 197 10.22 1.55 12.14
C VAL A 197 10.98 2.74 12.69
N LYS A 198 10.68 3.14 13.94
CA LYS A 198 11.39 4.24 14.61
C LYS A 198 12.78 3.81 15.03
N GLY A 199 13.80 4.45 14.45
CA GLY A 199 15.20 4.35 14.84
C GLY A 199 15.67 5.57 15.63
N ALA A 200 16.94 5.57 16.04
CA ALA A 200 17.56 6.66 16.79
C ALA A 200 17.67 7.97 15.99
N SER A 201 17.88 7.88 14.68
CA SER A 201 18.08 9.00 13.74
C SER A 201 16.91 9.25 12.78
N GLY A 202 15.75 8.61 13.00
CA GLY A 202 14.58 8.72 12.13
C GLY A 202 13.83 7.40 11.95
N CYS A 203 13.04 7.29 10.88
CA CYS A 203 12.39 6.04 10.51
C CYS A 203 13.28 5.25 9.56
N THR A 204 13.37 3.94 9.79
CA THR A 204 13.96 2.96 8.89
C THR A 204 12.87 2.00 8.39
N GLU A 205 13.17 1.20 7.39
CA GLU A 205 12.26 0.25 6.78
C GLU A 205 12.66 -1.17 7.14
N VAL A 206 11.68 -1.99 7.56
CA VAL A 206 11.91 -3.38 7.98
C VAL A 206 10.77 -4.26 7.49
N GLN A 207 11.10 -5.42 6.93
CA GLN A 207 10.10 -6.42 6.51
C GLN A 207 9.41 -7.08 7.70
N THR A 208 8.17 -7.56 7.51
CA THR A 208 7.36 -8.21 8.56
C THR A 208 8.14 -9.32 9.26
N ARG A 209 8.72 -10.25 8.50
CA ARG A 209 9.46 -11.40 9.04
C ARG A 209 10.71 -11.02 9.85
N ASN A 210 11.27 -9.83 9.61
CA ASN A 210 12.47 -9.32 10.27
C ASN A 210 12.16 -8.42 11.47
N LEU A 211 10.87 -8.13 11.72
CA LEU A 211 10.45 -7.38 12.89
C LEU A 211 10.76 -8.16 14.17
N LYS A 212 11.29 -7.47 15.15
CA LYS A 212 11.61 -8.04 16.47
C LYS A 212 10.64 -7.51 17.52
N GLU A 213 10.41 -8.31 18.56
CA GLU A 213 9.66 -7.86 19.74
C GLU A 213 10.21 -6.54 20.27
N GLY A 214 9.33 -5.62 20.65
CA GLY A 214 9.70 -4.28 21.13
C GLY A 214 9.95 -3.25 20.02
N THR A 215 10.06 -3.65 18.75
CA THR A 215 10.17 -2.73 17.60
C THR A 215 9.02 -1.73 17.59
N LYS A 216 9.33 -0.44 17.29
CA LYS A 216 8.36 0.65 17.35
C LYS A 216 7.89 1.07 15.95
N ILE A 217 6.63 0.82 15.64
CA ILE A 217 5.97 1.26 14.40
C ILE A 217 5.34 2.64 14.63
N PRO A 218 5.54 3.62 13.73
CA PRO A 218 5.03 4.98 13.87
C PRO A 218 3.51 5.04 13.94
N PHE A 219 3.03 5.96 14.76
CA PHE A 219 1.63 6.35 14.80
C PHE A 219 1.43 7.56 13.89
N ASN A 220 0.53 7.46 12.91
CA ASN A 220 0.32 8.47 11.89
C ASN A 220 -1.03 9.19 12.04
N THR A 221 -1.03 10.51 11.90
CA THR A 221 -2.24 11.36 11.96
C THR A 221 -2.15 12.45 10.93
N SER A 222 -3.29 12.98 10.47
CA SER A 222 -3.28 14.13 9.57
C SER A 222 -2.75 15.38 10.27
N ILE A 223 -1.96 16.17 9.57
CA ILE A 223 -1.57 17.53 9.99
C ILE A 223 -2.58 18.58 9.51
N THR A 224 -3.47 18.21 8.59
CA THR A 224 -4.49 19.10 8.05
C THR A 224 -5.64 19.37 9.01
N TRP A 225 -5.57 18.85 10.24
CA TRP A 225 -6.47 19.22 11.30
C TRP A 225 -6.38 20.74 11.52
N SER A 226 -7.21 21.46 10.82
CA SER A 226 -7.42 22.88 11.05
C SER A 226 -8.51 23.05 12.12
N LYS A 227 -8.50 24.16 12.84
CA LYS A 227 -9.56 24.52 13.76
C LYS A 227 -10.89 24.59 12.98
N VAL A 228 -11.66 23.52 13.04
CA VAL A 228 -12.98 23.45 12.43
C VAL A 228 -13.96 24.03 13.44
N SER A 229 -14.72 25.05 13.05
CA SER A 229 -15.82 25.56 13.85
C SER A 229 -16.96 24.56 13.88
N ALA A 230 -17.50 24.26 15.05
CA ALA A 230 -18.60 23.32 15.23
C ALA A 230 -19.92 23.91 14.72
N SER A 231 -20.61 23.22 13.81
CA SER A 231 -21.96 23.62 13.38
C SER A 231 -22.96 23.49 14.54
N PRO A 232 -23.73 24.54 14.86
CA PRO A 232 -24.77 24.48 15.88
C PRO A 232 -25.79 23.37 15.60
N PHE A 233 -26.12 23.15 14.34
CA PHE A 233 -27.06 22.11 13.92
C PHE A 233 -26.48 20.70 14.10
N GLY A 234 -25.19 20.54 13.81
CA GLY A 234 -24.46 19.31 14.13
C GLY A 234 -24.43 19.04 15.64
N ILE A 235 -24.19 20.07 16.47
CA ILE A 235 -24.22 19.97 17.93
C ILE A 235 -25.58 19.44 18.41
N ALA A 236 -26.67 20.02 17.92
CA ALA A 236 -28.03 19.58 18.29
C ALA A 236 -28.26 18.10 17.90
N HIS A 237 -27.86 17.72 16.68
CA HIS A 237 -27.98 16.33 16.23
C HIS A 237 -27.16 15.38 17.12
N GLY A 238 -25.90 15.70 17.42
CA GLY A 238 -25.04 14.88 18.27
C GLY A 238 -25.60 14.72 19.68
N PHE A 239 -26.16 15.79 20.28
CA PHE A 239 -26.80 15.71 21.58
C PHE A 239 -28.00 14.77 21.56
N VAL A 240 -28.86 14.84 20.54
CA VAL A 240 -30.01 13.92 20.38
C VAL A 240 -29.56 12.47 20.16
N THR A 241 -28.40 12.25 19.52
CA THR A 241 -27.84 10.90 19.37
C THR A 241 -27.59 10.21 20.74
N GLY A 242 -27.15 10.97 21.77
CA GLY A 242 -26.88 10.46 23.10
C GLY A 242 -28.11 10.51 24.01
N ASP A 243 -28.63 11.69 24.29
CA ASP A 243 -29.71 11.95 25.25
C ASP A 243 -31.12 12.01 24.61
N GLY A 244 -31.22 11.73 23.32
CA GLY A 244 -32.50 11.69 22.62
C GLY A 244 -33.19 10.35 22.71
N TYR A 245 -34.53 10.42 22.65
CA TYR A 245 -35.39 9.22 22.61
C TYR A 245 -36.60 9.47 21.71
N LYS A 246 -37.22 8.38 21.25
CA LYS A 246 -38.45 8.42 20.47
C LYS A 246 -39.64 8.09 21.39
N ASN A 247 -40.67 8.91 21.32
CA ASN A 247 -41.97 8.58 21.86
C ASN A 247 -42.96 8.47 20.68
N GLY A 248 -43.20 7.25 20.23
CA GLY A 248 -43.76 6.99 18.92
C GLY A 248 -42.80 7.50 17.83
N ASP A 249 -43.31 8.25 16.86
CA ASP A 249 -42.53 8.85 15.78
C ASP A 249 -41.96 10.24 16.10
N LYS A 250 -42.07 10.71 17.32
CA LYS A 250 -41.68 12.07 17.71
C LYS A 250 -40.38 12.02 18.52
N PRO A 251 -39.26 12.46 17.95
CA PRO A 251 -38.00 12.57 18.68
C PRO A 251 -38.07 13.65 19.75
N ARG A 252 -37.39 13.41 20.86
CA ARG A 252 -37.30 14.31 22.02
C ARG A 252 -35.90 14.23 22.60
N ALA A 253 -35.46 15.28 23.31
CA ALA A 253 -34.23 15.28 24.06
C ALA A 253 -34.42 15.87 25.45
N ASN A 254 -33.83 15.23 26.46
CA ASN A 254 -33.89 15.66 27.83
C ASN A 254 -32.61 16.35 28.29
N PHE A 255 -32.76 17.42 29.03
CA PHE A 255 -31.67 18.26 29.52
C PHE A 255 -31.74 18.36 31.07
N CYS A 256 -30.76 17.74 31.72
CA CYS A 256 -30.60 17.77 33.15
C CYS A 256 -29.28 18.44 33.56
N GLY A 257 -29.24 19.07 34.73
CA GLY A 257 -28.03 19.66 35.27
C GLY A 257 -27.39 20.70 34.33
N ASP A 258 -26.06 20.62 34.13
CA ASP A 258 -25.29 21.54 33.30
C ASP A 258 -25.49 21.37 31.78
N LYS A 259 -26.16 20.25 31.37
CA LYS A 259 -26.56 20.06 29.96
C LYS A 259 -27.62 21.08 29.51
N LYS A 260 -28.34 21.73 30.42
CA LYS A 260 -29.30 22.78 30.08
C LYS A 260 -28.70 23.94 29.31
N ALA A 261 -27.41 24.21 29.46
CA ALA A 261 -26.70 25.21 28.68
C ALA A 261 -26.74 24.95 27.15
N LEU A 262 -26.99 23.69 26.73
CA LEU A 262 -27.06 23.33 25.32
C LEU A 262 -28.42 23.61 24.67
N ILE A 263 -29.41 24.06 25.44
CA ILE A 263 -30.74 24.34 24.91
C ILE A 263 -30.76 25.43 23.84
N THR A 264 -29.75 26.29 23.85
CA THR A 264 -29.55 27.35 22.86
C THR A 264 -29.30 26.81 21.45
N TYR A 265 -28.92 25.53 21.32
CA TYR A 265 -28.72 24.85 20.03
C TYR A 265 -30.02 24.30 19.43
N PHE A 266 -31.16 24.53 20.09
CA PHE A 266 -32.50 24.05 19.66
C PHE A 266 -33.47 25.20 19.38
N PRO A 267 -33.09 26.17 18.53
CA PRO A 267 -33.97 27.31 18.24
C PRO A 267 -35.25 26.84 17.51
N GLY A 268 -36.38 27.40 17.87
CA GLY A 268 -37.67 27.04 17.28
C GLY A 268 -38.31 25.72 17.73
N CYS A 269 -37.65 24.99 18.62
CA CYS A 269 -38.22 23.82 19.25
C CYS A 269 -39.10 24.18 20.47
N ASN A 270 -40.12 23.37 20.73
CA ASN A 270 -40.95 23.54 21.95
C ASN A 270 -40.18 22.99 23.15
N ILE A 271 -40.13 23.76 24.24
CA ILE A 271 -39.43 23.39 25.45
C ILE A 271 -40.47 23.33 26.59
N THR A 272 -40.49 22.22 27.31
CA THR A 272 -41.33 22.05 28.49
C THR A 272 -40.51 21.40 29.61
N GLY A 273 -40.98 21.49 30.81
CA GLY A 273 -40.35 20.81 31.95
C GLY A 273 -40.30 21.62 33.22
N THR A 274 -39.43 21.24 34.12
CA THR A 274 -39.25 21.83 35.45
C THR A 274 -37.86 22.48 35.55
N GLU A 275 -37.61 23.14 36.69
CA GLU A 275 -36.29 23.70 36.98
C GLU A 275 -35.17 22.63 36.97
N ASN A 276 -35.49 21.37 37.25
CA ASN A 276 -34.51 20.28 37.29
C ASN A 276 -34.33 19.58 35.95
N GLU A 277 -35.35 19.47 35.11
CA GLU A 277 -35.32 18.76 33.84
C GLU A 277 -36.15 19.50 32.78
N LEU A 278 -35.55 19.71 31.62
CA LEU A 278 -36.20 20.29 30.44
C LEU A 278 -36.27 19.26 29.33
N THR A 279 -37.40 19.19 28.64
CA THR A 279 -37.59 18.35 27.45
C THR A 279 -37.84 19.23 26.24
N VAL A 280 -37.11 18.95 25.18
CA VAL A 280 -37.23 19.62 23.88
C VAL A 280 -38.01 18.74 22.93
N TYR A 281 -38.99 19.31 22.23
CA TYR A 281 -39.87 18.68 21.25
C TYR A 281 -39.72 19.35 19.89
N GLY A 282 -40.11 18.67 18.81
CA GLY A 282 -40.05 19.20 17.46
C GLY A 282 -38.67 19.09 16.83
N VAL A 283 -37.85 18.19 17.37
CA VAL A 283 -36.54 17.87 16.84
C VAL A 283 -36.69 17.11 15.50
N PRO A 284 -35.87 17.38 14.49
CA PRO A 284 -35.90 16.66 13.21
C PRO A 284 -35.80 15.13 13.39
N LYS A 285 -36.61 14.37 12.65
CA LYS A 285 -36.67 12.89 12.81
C LYS A 285 -35.34 12.21 12.59
N TYR A 286 -34.54 12.68 11.63
CA TYR A 286 -33.23 12.13 11.30
C TYR A 286 -32.16 12.35 12.37
N PHE A 287 -32.38 13.22 13.37
CA PHE A 287 -31.47 13.36 14.52
C PHE A 287 -31.41 12.09 15.39
N CYS A 288 -32.38 11.19 15.24
CA CYS A 288 -32.35 9.88 15.90
C CYS A 288 -31.53 8.83 15.10
N GLU A 289 -30.96 9.21 13.98
CA GLU A 289 -30.11 8.38 13.13
C GLU A 289 -28.65 8.84 13.29
N LEU A 290 -27.71 8.00 12.89
CA LEU A 290 -26.30 8.40 12.86
C LEU A 290 -26.02 9.32 11.65
N PRO A 291 -25.18 10.36 11.76
CA PRO A 291 -24.96 11.28 10.67
C PRO A 291 -24.30 10.57 9.47
N PRO A 292 -24.68 10.88 8.24
CA PRO A 292 -23.95 10.44 7.07
C PRO A 292 -22.54 11.07 7.04
N LEU A 293 -21.53 10.30 6.62
CA LEU A 293 -20.13 10.78 6.56
C LEU A 293 -19.88 11.80 5.44
N THR A 294 -20.86 11.99 4.56
CA THR A 294 -20.85 13.00 3.48
C THR A 294 -21.20 14.42 3.95
N GLU A 295 -21.59 14.56 5.22
CA GLU A 295 -21.80 15.88 5.82
C GLU A 295 -20.50 16.68 5.88
N THR A 296 -20.63 18.01 5.99
CA THR A 296 -19.47 18.89 6.09
C THR A 296 -18.65 18.59 7.35
N THR A 297 -17.35 18.85 7.31
CA THR A 297 -16.46 18.70 8.48
C THR A 297 -16.94 19.50 9.69
N SER A 298 -17.50 20.71 9.46
CA SER A 298 -18.13 21.53 10.51
C SER A 298 -19.33 20.83 11.16
N TYR A 299 -20.16 20.18 10.35
CA TYR A 299 -21.30 19.41 10.85
C TYR A 299 -20.86 18.20 11.66
N LEU A 300 -19.96 17.39 11.12
CA LEU A 300 -19.45 16.19 11.77
C LEU A 300 -18.72 16.50 13.09
N TYR A 301 -17.94 17.59 13.11
CA TYR A 301 -17.30 18.05 14.34
C TYR A 301 -18.30 18.57 15.37
N GLY A 302 -19.34 19.28 14.92
CA GLY A 302 -20.47 19.68 15.77
C GLY A 302 -21.20 18.47 16.35
N TRP A 303 -21.49 17.48 15.50
CA TRP A 303 -22.12 16.23 15.95
C TRP A 303 -21.28 15.50 17.01
N LEU A 304 -19.97 15.40 16.79
CA LEU A 304 -19.05 14.78 17.76
C LEU A 304 -19.05 15.53 19.09
N SER A 305 -19.03 16.88 19.05
CA SER A 305 -19.09 17.75 20.22
C SER A 305 -20.41 17.60 20.99
N GLY A 306 -21.55 17.60 20.29
CA GLY A 306 -22.87 17.39 20.86
C GLY A 306 -23.04 16.00 21.47
N TYR A 307 -22.61 14.97 20.79
CA TYR A 307 -22.65 13.60 21.32
C TYR A 307 -21.72 13.42 22.53
N PHE A 308 -20.53 14.06 22.51
CA PHE A 308 -19.67 14.11 23.69
C PHE A 308 -20.32 14.87 24.86
N ALA A 309 -21.07 15.92 24.61
CA ALA A 309 -21.79 16.65 25.66
C ALA A 309 -22.90 15.81 26.29
N ALA A 310 -23.54 14.92 25.52
CA ALA A 310 -24.56 13.98 26.00
C ALA A 310 -23.94 12.82 26.82
N ASP A 311 -23.11 12.01 26.20
CA ASP A 311 -22.60 10.73 26.72
C ASP A 311 -21.10 10.73 27.06
N GLY A 312 -20.41 11.85 26.85
CA GLY A 312 -19.00 11.99 27.13
C GLY A 312 -18.68 12.28 28.59
N CYS A 313 -17.46 11.94 28.97
CA CYS A 313 -16.90 12.20 30.28
C CYS A 313 -15.47 12.71 30.16
N VAL A 314 -15.13 13.72 30.95
CA VAL A 314 -13.73 14.14 31.19
C VAL A 314 -13.39 13.75 32.62
N ASP A 315 -12.45 12.82 32.81
CA ASP A 315 -12.01 12.40 34.13
C ASP A 315 -11.06 13.46 34.79
N ASP A 316 -10.73 13.23 36.05
CA ASP A 316 -9.89 14.15 36.83
C ASP A 316 -8.44 14.28 36.30
N ARG A 317 -8.05 13.39 35.36
CA ARG A 317 -6.76 13.42 34.64
C ARG A 317 -6.88 14.09 33.25
N GLY A 318 -8.04 14.64 32.90
CA GLY A 318 -8.30 15.26 31.62
C GLY A 318 -8.51 14.27 30.47
N ARG A 319 -8.72 12.97 30.75
CA ARG A 319 -8.98 11.97 29.71
C ARG A 319 -10.43 12.07 29.26
N CYS A 320 -10.62 12.20 27.95
CA CYS A 320 -11.92 12.34 27.31
C CYS A 320 -12.40 10.95 26.82
N THR A 321 -13.56 10.51 27.27
CA THR A 321 -14.16 9.23 26.88
C THR A 321 -15.63 9.38 26.51
N ILE A 322 -16.09 8.63 25.51
CA ILE A 322 -17.52 8.45 25.23
C ILE A 322 -17.86 7.00 25.54
N SER A 323 -18.98 6.77 26.23
CA SER A 323 -19.46 5.44 26.53
C SER A 323 -20.86 5.21 25.96
N SER A 324 -21.11 4.03 25.40
CA SER A 324 -22.40 3.65 24.84
C SER A 324 -22.67 2.15 25.01
N VAL A 325 -23.93 1.78 25.17
CA VAL A 325 -24.35 0.39 25.06
C VAL A 325 -24.49 -0.08 23.61
N LYS A 326 -24.54 0.86 22.66
CA LYS A 326 -24.59 0.61 21.22
C LYS A 326 -23.20 0.76 20.64
N LYS A 327 -22.60 -0.34 20.20
CA LYS A 327 -21.27 -0.35 19.60
C LYS A 327 -21.23 0.50 18.32
N ASP A 328 -22.27 0.43 17.51
CA ASP A 328 -22.39 1.13 16.23
C ASP A 328 -22.26 2.66 16.37
N ASN A 329 -22.75 3.22 17.50
CA ASN A 329 -22.58 4.64 17.77
C ASN A 329 -21.09 5.01 17.88
N LEU A 330 -20.29 4.19 18.59
CA LEU A 330 -18.86 4.44 18.75
C LEU A 330 -18.07 4.10 17.48
N GLU A 331 -18.54 3.15 16.67
CA GLU A 331 -17.97 2.90 15.35
C GLU A 331 -18.19 4.12 14.44
N ARG A 332 -19.38 4.73 14.46
CA ARG A 332 -19.63 6.00 13.76
C ARG A 332 -18.73 7.13 14.27
N VAL A 333 -18.51 7.22 15.59
CA VAL A 333 -17.54 8.20 16.14
C VAL A 333 -16.15 7.97 15.56
N ARG A 334 -15.70 6.72 15.43
CA ARG A 334 -14.40 6.39 14.83
C ARG A 334 -14.33 6.82 13.36
N ASP A 335 -15.39 6.57 12.60
CA ASP A 335 -15.47 7.02 11.19
C ASP A 335 -15.44 8.56 11.10
N VAL A 336 -16.16 9.25 11.95
CA VAL A 336 -16.14 10.73 12.02
C VAL A 336 -14.74 11.25 12.38
N LEU A 337 -14.07 10.64 13.36
CA LEU A 337 -12.68 10.99 13.69
C LEU A 337 -11.74 10.79 12.50
N CYS A 338 -11.94 9.69 11.76
CA CYS A 338 -11.18 9.41 10.55
C CYS A 338 -11.37 10.49 9.49
N VAL A 339 -12.61 10.83 9.14
CA VAL A 339 -12.94 11.89 8.16
C VAL A 339 -12.38 13.24 8.60
N LEU A 340 -12.43 13.55 9.89
CA LEU A 340 -11.85 14.79 10.46
C LEU A 340 -10.32 14.76 10.51
N GLY A 341 -9.66 13.66 10.14
CA GLY A 341 -8.20 13.51 10.22
C GLY A 341 -7.65 13.42 11.65
N MET A 342 -8.52 13.14 12.62
CA MET A 342 -8.17 12.98 14.04
C MET A 342 -7.72 11.56 14.35
N PRO A 343 -6.95 11.35 15.45
CA PRO A 343 -6.54 10.01 15.86
C PRO A 343 -7.74 9.11 16.17
N VAL A 344 -7.72 7.90 15.61
CA VAL A 344 -8.76 6.89 15.79
C VAL A 344 -8.28 5.83 16.78
N ASN A 345 -8.77 5.88 18.01
CA ASN A 345 -8.50 4.89 19.03
C ASN A 345 -9.47 3.69 18.92
N ASP A 346 -9.14 2.60 19.61
CA ASP A 346 -9.96 1.40 19.61
C ASP A 346 -11.08 1.47 20.67
N ILE A 347 -12.22 0.84 20.32
CA ILE A 347 -13.34 0.68 21.24
C ILE A 347 -13.00 -0.43 22.24
N ARG A 348 -13.09 -0.09 23.53
CA ARG A 348 -12.99 -1.06 24.62
C ARG A 348 -14.38 -1.41 25.10
N TYR A 349 -14.53 -2.53 25.77
CA TYR A 349 -15.79 -2.88 26.41
C TYR A 349 -15.55 -3.38 27.84
N GLN A 350 -16.58 -3.27 28.64
CA GLN A 350 -16.64 -3.82 29.99
C GLN A 350 -18.07 -4.34 30.24
N ASP A 351 -18.16 -5.55 30.72
CA ASP A 351 -19.44 -6.10 31.15
C ASP A 351 -19.77 -5.53 32.55
N ARG A 352 -20.94 -4.91 32.69
CA ARG A 352 -21.39 -4.26 33.92
C ARG A 352 -22.83 -4.66 34.22
N VAL A 353 -23.13 -4.81 35.51
CA VAL A 353 -24.50 -4.93 35.98
C VAL A 353 -25.13 -3.53 35.99
N SER A 354 -26.27 -3.38 35.36
CA SER A 354 -27.03 -2.12 35.41
C SER A 354 -27.55 -1.88 36.81
N ASN A 355 -27.20 -0.75 37.40
CA ASN A 355 -27.70 -0.35 38.72
C ASN A 355 -29.22 -0.10 38.73
N LEU A 356 -29.83 0.15 37.57
CA LEU A 356 -31.27 0.41 37.43
C LEU A 356 -32.07 -0.87 37.20
N THR A 357 -31.55 -1.84 36.46
CA THR A 357 -32.30 -3.02 36.03
C THR A 357 -31.77 -4.32 36.61
N GLY A 358 -30.59 -4.32 37.25
CA GLY A 358 -29.91 -5.54 37.72
C GLY A 358 -29.44 -6.49 36.61
N VAL A 359 -29.61 -6.13 35.35
CA VAL A 359 -29.24 -6.96 34.19
C VAL A 359 -27.79 -6.71 33.79
N ASN A 360 -27.07 -7.80 33.51
CA ASN A 360 -25.73 -7.72 32.93
C ASN A 360 -25.82 -7.16 31.51
N GLY A 361 -25.07 -6.10 31.24
CA GLY A 361 -24.98 -5.49 29.93
C GLY A 361 -23.53 -5.13 29.58
N ARG A 362 -23.23 -5.06 28.27
CA ARG A 362 -21.94 -4.63 27.79
C ARG A 362 -21.94 -3.13 27.52
N VAL A 363 -20.99 -2.43 28.12
CA VAL A 363 -20.75 -1.00 27.87
C VAL A 363 -19.46 -0.85 27.06
N TYR A 364 -19.58 -0.19 25.92
CA TYR A 364 -18.47 0.14 25.06
C TYR A 364 -17.94 1.53 25.40
N THR A 365 -16.65 1.73 25.32
CA THR A 365 -15.99 3.01 25.64
C THR A 365 -14.92 3.32 24.60
N LEU A 366 -14.92 4.55 24.11
CA LEU A 366 -13.94 5.10 23.20
C LEU A 366 -13.26 6.30 23.84
N THR A 367 -11.92 6.31 23.84
CA THR A 367 -11.13 7.44 24.31
C THR A 367 -10.79 8.37 23.16
N LEU A 368 -11.11 9.65 23.28
CA LEU A 368 -10.74 10.69 22.33
C LEU A 368 -9.35 11.25 22.66
N SER A 369 -8.58 11.60 21.63
CA SER A 369 -7.28 12.26 21.78
C SER A 369 -7.49 13.75 22.06
N SER A 370 -7.46 14.13 23.34
CA SER A 370 -7.85 15.47 23.82
C SER A 370 -7.02 16.61 23.21
N GLU A 371 -5.81 16.34 22.76
CA GLU A 371 -4.94 17.33 22.09
C GLU A 371 -5.45 17.79 20.73
N TYR A 372 -6.40 17.07 20.14
CA TYR A 372 -7.06 17.43 18.87
C TYR A 372 -8.42 18.11 19.10
N LEU A 373 -8.87 18.24 20.36
CA LEU A 373 -10.13 18.86 20.71
C LEU A 373 -9.87 20.32 21.09
N THR A 374 -10.62 21.24 20.49
CA THR A 374 -10.55 22.69 20.84
C THR A 374 -11.28 22.96 22.14
N ASP A 375 -11.05 24.11 22.77
CA ASP A 375 -11.80 24.50 23.98
C ASP A 375 -13.30 24.65 23.68
N GLU A 376 -13.67 25.02 22.47
CA GLU A 376 -15.06 25.14 22.01
C GLU A 376 -15.76 23.78 21.86
N PHE A 377 -15.00 22.69 21.73
CA PHE A 377 -15.55 21.34 21.70
C PHE A 377 -16.30 20.96 22.99
N PHE A 378 -15.82 21.45 24.11
CA PHE A 378 -16.37 21.13 25.43
C PHE A 378 -17.53 22.06 25.76
N LEU A 379 -18.75 21.66 25.44
CA LEU A 379 -19.95 22.48 25.60
C LEU A 379 -20.39 22.59 27.07
N ARG A 380 -20.15 21.55 27.88
CA ARG A 380 -20.51 21.53 29.29
C ARG A 380 -19.47 22.23 30.17
N PRO A 381 -19.88 23.09 31.11
CA PRO A 381 -18.97 23.74 32.08
C PRO A 381 -18.10 22.76 32.87
N THR A 382 -18.68 21.64 33.32
CA THR A 382 -17.97 20.60 34.08
C THR A 382 -16.83 19.94 33.24
N HIS A 383 -17.03 19.78 31.94
CA HIS A 383 -16.00 19.24 31.05
C HIS A 383 -14.85 20.24 30.88
N ARG A 384 -15.17 21.54 30.69
CA ARG A 384 -14.15 22.61 30.53
C ARG A 384 -13.26 22.74 31.76
N GLN A 385 -13.82 22.60 32.96
CA GLN A 385 -13.06 22.71 34.22
C GLN A 385 -12.05 21.59 34.42
N ARG A 386 -12.32 20.40 33.86
CA ARG A 386 -11.48 19.20 34.03
C ARG A 386 -10.40 19.03 32.95
N ILE A 387 -10.44 19.82 31.90
CA ILE A 387 -9.42 19.73 30.86
C ILE A 387 -8.08 20.24 31.37
N VAL A 388 -7.08 19.39 31.34
CA VAL A 388 -5.69 19.73 31.67
C VAL A 388 -5.00 20.30 30.43
N LYS A 389 -4.48 21.53 30.56
CA LYS A 389 -3.86 22.27 29.45
C LYS A 389 -2.46 21.74 29.05
N ASP A 390 -1.75 21.04 29.93
CA ASP A 390 -0.40 20.50 29.64
C ASP A 390 -0.49 19.11 29.00
N ARG A 391 -0.68 19.12 27.69
CA ARG A 391 -0.92 17.92 26.87
C ARG A 391 0.36 17.40 26.18
N ASP A 392 1.48 18.12 26.26
CA ASP A 392 2.71 17.77 25.54
C ASP A 392 3.43 16.54 26.10
N LYS A 393 3.18 16.18 27.35
CA LYS A 393 3.80 15.03 28.02
C LYS A 393 3.48 13.69 27.34
N TYR A 394 2.35 13.59 26.65
CA TYR A 394 1.88 12.36 25.98
C TYR A 394 2.21 12.29 24.49
N ARG A 395 2.69 13.38 23.88
CA ARG A 395 3.05 13.43 22.46
C ARG A 395 4.27 12.59 22.10
N LYS A 396 5.21 12.41 23.01
CA LYS A 396 6.53 11.81 22.73
C LYS A 396 6.52 10.30 22.47
N ASN A 397 5.49 9.55 22.90
CA ASN A 397 5.48 8.08 22.84
C ASN A 397 4.35 7.48 22.00
N ARG A 398 3.99 8.11 20.89
CA ARG A 398 2.99 7.56 19.98
C ARG A 398 3.63 6.57 19.02
N SER A 399 3.66 5.33 19.42
CA SER A 399 4.11 4.22 18.58
C SER A 399 3.38 2.96 18.99
N TRP A 400 3.20 2.08 18.06
CA TRP A 400 2.84 0.70 18.33
C TRP A 400 4.12 -0.10 18.60
N SER A 401 4.07 -1.02 19.54
CA SER A 401 5.17 -1.96 19.81
C SER A 401 4.83 -3.31 19.22
N VAL A 402 5.78 -3.92 18.54
CA VAL A 402 5.67 -5.32 18.10
C VAL A 402 5.70 -6.21 19.34
N VAL A 403 4.72 -7.10 19.45
CA VAL A 403 4.62 -8.13 20.50
C VAL A 403 5.10 -9.47 19.96
N SER A 404 4.59 -9.89 18.82
CA SER A 404 5.03 -11.11 18.13
C SER A 404 4.84 -10.98 16.63
N VAL A 405 5.60 -11.82 15.90
CA VAL A 405 5.50 -12.03 14.46
C VAL A 405 5.55 -13.52 14.23
N ASP A 406 4.46 -14.10 13.80
CA ASP A 406 4.31 -15.54 13.70
C ASP A 406 3.88 -15.94 12.29
N ASP A 407 4.58 -16.91 11.69
CA ASP A 407 4.17 -17.52 10.44
C ASP A 407 2.91 -18.37 10.69
N THR A 408 1.82 -18.06 10.01
CA THR A 408 0.55 -18.78 10.18
C THR A 408 0.55 -20.17 9.52
N GLY A 409 1.50 -20.44 8.64
CA GLY A 409 1.49 -21.65 7.81
C GLY A 409 0.43 -21.65 6.70
N LYS A 410 -0.32 -20.55 6.51
CA LYS A 410 -1.49 -20.48 5.61
C LYS A 410 -1.29 -19.42 4.53
N ASN A 411 -1.93 -19.68 3.41
CA ASN A 411 -2.09 -18.67 2.35
C ASN A 411 -3.51 -18.10 2.41
N GLU A 412 -3.65 -16.80 2.24
CA GLU A 412 -4.94 -16.10 2.15
C GLU A 412 -4.90 -15.09 0.99
N ASP A 413 -6.08 -14.66 0.55
CA ASP A 413 -6.23 -13.60 -0.45
C ASP A 413 -5.76 -12.28 0.10
N VAL A 414 -4.91 -11.58 -0.65
CA VAL A 414 -4.26 -10.35 -0.19
C VAL A 414 -4.53 -9.16 -1.10
N TYR A 415 -4.53 -7.99 -0.48
CA TYR A 415 -4.89 -6.71 -1.07
C TYR A 415 -3.92 -5.62 -0.61
N CYS A 416 -3.74 -4.60 -1.42
CA CYS A 416 -2.95 -3.42 -1.07
C CYS A 416 -3.56 -2.16 -1.64
N ALA A 417 -3.41 -1.04 -0.93
CA ALA A 417 -3.67 0.28 -1.48
C ALA A 417 -2.43 0.77 -2.21
N VAL A 418 -2.50 0.90 -3.52
CA VAL A 418 -1.42 1.44 -4.35
C VAL A 418 -1.47 2.97 -4.27
N VAL A 419 -0.44 3.57 -3.69
CA VAL A 419 -0.31 5.03 -3.47
C VAL A 419 0.88 5.53 -4.27
N PRO A 420 0.68 6.18 -5.42
CA PRO A 420 1.76 6.47 -6.36
C PRO A 420 2.84 7.44 -5.84
N GLY A 421 2.44 8.47 -5.10
CA GLY A 421 3.35 9.55 -4.70
C GLY A 421 4.21 9.22 -3.49
N THR A 422 3.58 8.87 -2.36
CA THR A 422 4.29 8.69 -1.08
C THR A 422 4.59 7.24 -0.75
N GLN A 423 4.04 6.28 -1.49
CA GLN A 423 4.23 4.84 -1.29
C GLN A 423 3.90 4.39 0.14
N SER A 424 2.88 5.00 0.73
CA SER A 424 2.53 4.75 2.13
C SER A 424 1.06 5.01 2.40
N PHE A 425 0.50 4.26 3.32
CA PHE A 425 -0.86 4.50 3.80
C PHE A 425 -0.97 4.12 5.29
N THR A 426 -2.13 4.39 5.86
CA THR A 426 -2.35 4.23 7.30
C THR A 426 -3.46 3.23 7.55
N LEU A 427 -3.15 2.21 8.32
CA LEU A 427 -4.11 1.23 8.79
C LEU A 427 -4.95 1.79 9.95
N ASP A 428 -6.08 1.12 10.22
CA ASP A 428 -6.89 1.36 11.42
C ASP A 428 -6.03 1.26 12.70
N GLY A 429 -6.21 2.22 13.61
CA GLY A 429 -5.33 2.44 14.76
C GLY A 429 -4.17 3.39 14.47
N ASN A 430 -4.23 4.10 13.33
CA ASN A 430 -3.19 5.06 12.92
C ASN A 430 -1.80 4.44 12.72
N ILE A 431 -1.74 3.20 12.23
CA ILE A 431 -0.50 2.46 12.00
C ILE A 431 0.00 2.80 10.60
N LEU A 432 1.18 3.42 10.51
CA LEU A 432 1.79 3.75 9.23
C LEU A 432 2.44 2.52 8.60
N THR A 433 2.21 2.33 7.31
CA THR A 433 2.77 1.21 6.55
C THR A 433 3.16 1.61 5.13
N HIS A 434 3.95 0.78 4.49
CA HIS A 434 4.36 0.91 3.08
C HIS A 434 3.30 0.32 2.13
N ASN A 435 3.44 0.61 0.80
CA ASN A 435 2.68 -0.05 -0.27
C ASN A 435 3.60 -0.63 -1.34
N CYS A 436 3.03 -1.30 -2.35
CA CYS A 436 3.74 -1.74 -3.56
C CYS A 436 4.18 -0.55 -4.43
N PHE A 437 5.25 -0.74 -5.21
CA PHE A 437 5.85 0.33 -5.99
C PHE A 437 5.24 0.44 -7.39
N ALA A 438 4.73 1.62 -7.73
CA ALA A 438 4.60 2.13 -9.08
C ALA A 438 5.34 3.46 -9.15
N TYR A 439 6.13 3.69 -10.20
CA TYR A 439 6.91 4.90 -10.33
C TYR A 439 6.18 5.93 -11.18
N ASP A 440 5.96 7.10 -10.61
CA ASP A 440 5.49 8.28 -11.32
C ASP A 440 6.68 8.93 -12.05
N LEU A 441 6.59 9.03 -13.36
CA LEU A 441 7.62 9.65 -14.19
C LEU A 441 7.55 11.18 -14.21
N LYS A 442 6.65 11.79 -13.44
CA LYS A 442 6.48 13.25 -13.36
C LYS A 442 7.80 13.94 -13.02
N ASP A 443 8.42 13.54 -11.93
CA ASP A 443 9.68 14.13 -11.49
C ASP A 443 10.81 13.92 -12.51
N LEU A 444 10.83 12.79 -13.19
CA LEU A 444 11.79 12.53 -14.27
C LEU A 444 11.59 13.49 -15.45
N ALA A 445 10.32 13.77 -15.80
CA ALA A 445 9.97 14.68 -16.88
C ALA A 445 10.25 16.16 -16.51
N GLU A 446 9.97 16.57 -15.26
CA GLU A 446 10.08 17.95 -14.79
C GLU A 446 11.50 18.33 -14.34
N LYS A 447 12.21 17.41 -13.69
CA LYS A 447 13.50 17.67 -13.02
C LYS A 447 14.68 17.01 -13.71
N GLY A 448 14.42 16.05 -14.60
CA GLY A 448 15.46 15.23 -15.24
C GLY A 448 15.87 14.02 -14.40
N LEU A 449 16.91 13.34 -14.82
CA LEU A 449 17.43 12.17 -14.15
C LEU A 449 18.20 12.58 -12.89
N TYR A 450 17.78 12.04 -11.75
CA TYR A 450 18.32 12.39 -10.44
C TYR A 450 18.77 11.13 -9.69
N PHE A 451 20.00 11.13 -9.19
CA PHE A 451 20.56 10.06 -8.36
C PHE A 451 21.06 10.62 -7.02
N ILE A 452 20.92 9.80 -5.97
CA ILE A 452 21.32 10.18 -4.60
C ILE A 452 22.80 10.56 -4.52
N GLU A 453 23.64 9.99 -5.39
CA GLU A 453 25.08 10.27 -5.43
C GLU A 453 25.44 11.60 -6.14
N GLY A 454 24.47 12.45 -6.44
CA GLY A 454 24.72 13.77 -7.02
C GLY A 454 25.00 13.79 -8.53
N ARG A 455 24.72 12.71 -9.24
CA ARG A 455 24.84 12.61 -10.70
C ARG A 455 23.50 12.99 -11.36
N ASN A 456 23.26 14.28 -11.52
CA ASN A 456 21.98 14.80 -11.98
C ASN A 456 22.08 15.28 -13.43
N SER A 457 21.02 15.04 -14.21
CA SER A 457 20.83 15.58 -15.55
C SER A 457 19.74 16.65 -15.55
N SER A 458 19.86 17.65 -16.40
CA SER A 458 18.77 18.59 -16.64
C SER A 458 17.55 17.88 -17.26
N PRO A 459 16.34 18.44 -17.18
CA PRO A 459 15.15 17.87 -17.81
C PRO A 459 15.34 17.58 -19.28
N ALA A 460 14.74 16.50 -19.76
CA ALA A 460 14.73 16.16 -21.17
C ALA A 460 14.03 17.27 -21.98
N LYS A 461 14.55 17.56 -23.16
CA LYS A 461 13.95 18.52 -24.10
C LYS A 461 13.20 17.80 -25.22
N HIS A 462 13.59 16.57 -25.53
CA HIS A 462 13.14 15.78 -26.67
C HIS A 462 12.73 14.38 -26.25
N LEU A 463 11.84 13.74 -27.01
CA LEU A 463 11.38 12.37 -26.75
C LEU A 463 12.56 11.39 -26.64
N ILE A 464 13.52 11.48 -27.52
CA ILE A 464 14.69 10.58 -27.54
C ILE A 464 15.46 10.62 -26.20
N THR A 465 15.68 11.82 -25.66
CA THR A 465 16.38 12.01 -24.38
C THR A 465 15.52 11.54 -23.21
N PHE A 466 14.21 11.80 -23.25
CA PHE A 466 13.29 11.31 -22.23
C PHE A 466 13.29 9.78 -22.17
N VAL A 467 13.24 9.12 -23.32
CA VAL A 467 13.32 7.65 -23.41
C VAL A 467 14.63 7.13 -22.83
N ASP A 468 15.75 7.80 -23.07
CA ASP A 468 17.04 7.42 -22.47
C ASP A 468 17.00 7.56 -20.94
N PHE A 469 16.44 8.64 -20.41
CA PHE A 469 16.28 8.83 -18.97
C PHE A 469 15.39 7.76 -18.34
N VAL A 470 14.29 7.40 -19.01
CA VAL A 470 13.43 6.29 -18.54
C VAL A 470 14.18 4.97 -18.50
N LYS A 471 14.98 4.66 -19.52
CA LYS A 471 15.81 3.44 -19.57
C LYS A 471 16.82 3.39 -18.42
N GLU A 472 17.53 4.49 -18.19
CA GLU A 472 18.50 4.58 -17.09
C GLU A 472 17.83 4.48 -15.74
N PHE A 473 16.69 5.15 -15.56
CA PHE A 473 15.87 5.06 -14.36
C PHE A 473 15.38 3.62 -14.11
N VAL A 474 14.85 2.95 -15.13
CA VAL A 474 14.39 1.56 -15.05
C VAL A 474 15.54 0.64 -14.66
N SER A 475 16.71 0.80 -15.30
CA SER A 475 17.89 0.01 -14.96
C SER A 475 18.33 0.23 -13.51
N TYR A 476 18.36 1.49 -13.07
CA TYR A 476 18.68 1.85 -11.68
C TYR A 476 17.69 1.26 -10.68
N ALA A 477 16.38 1.38 -10.95
CA ALA A 477 15.31 0.86 -10.10
C ALA A 477 15.33 -0.68 -10.06
N ALA A 478 15.50 -1.35 -11.22
CA ALA A 478 15.53 -2.81 -11.30
C ALA A 478 16.73 -3.43 -10.58
N ASN A 479 17.86 -2.71 -10.50
CA ASN A 479 19.04 -3.16 -9.75
C ASN A 479 18.91 -2.97 -8.22
N ARG A 480 17.91 -2.22 -7.78
CA ARG A 480 17.67 -1.91 -6.35
C ARG A 480 16.36 -2.46 -5.80
N SER A 481 15.51 -3.01 -6.65
CA SER A 481 14.26 -3.62 -6.22
C SER A 481 14.10 -5.02 -6.81
N SER A 482 13.54 -5.93 -6.05
CA SER A 482 13.25 -7.30 -6.49
C SER A 482 12.00 -7.41 -7.34
N GLY A 483 11.17 -6.39 -7.34
CA GLY A 483 9.89 -6.37 -8.05
C GLY A 483 9.98 -5.78 -9.45
N ALA A 484 8.83 -5.76 -10.12
CA ALA A 484 8.69 -5.06 -11.39
C ALA A 484 8.76 -3.54 -11.20
N VAL A 485 9.34 -2.86 -12.18
CA VAL A 485 9.33 -1.40 -12.30
C VAL A 485 8.05 -1.00 -13.05
N GLY A 486 7.01 -0.61 -12.30
CA GLY A 486 5.75 -0.15 -12.88
C GLY A 486 5.85 1.29 -13.36
N LEU A 487 5.47 1.54 -14.60
CA LEU A 487 5.51 2.86 -15.25
C LEU A 487 4.10 3.22 -15.77
N PRO A 488 3.15 3.55 -14.89
CA PRO A 488 1.74 3.74 -15.27
C PRO A 488 1.53 4.90 -16.23
N ASN A 489 2.34 5.93 -16.17
CA ASN A 489 2.22 7.15 -16.97
C ASN A 489 3.31 7.30 -18.05
N LEU A 490 3.96 6.20 -18.44
CA LEU A 490 4.97 6.22 -19.48
C LEU A 490 4.43 6.79 -20.81
N ILE A 491 3.30 6.28 -21.26
CA ILE A 491 2.69 6.65 -22.55
C ILE A 491 2.30 8.14 -22.60
N PRO A 492 1.58 8.70 -21.59
CA PRO A 492 1.29 10.13 -21.53
C PRO A 492 2.55 11.01 -21.62
N TYR A 493 3.61 10.70 -20.88
CA TYR A 493 4.83 11.51 -20.94
C TYR A 493 5.62 11.31 -22.24
N MET A 494 5.62 10.11 -22.83
CA MET A 494 6.19 9.93 -24.17
C MET A 494 5.42 10.73 -25.22
N TYR A 495 4.09 10.78 -25.13
CA TYR A 495 3.25 11.62 -25.98
C TYR A 495 3.60 13.10 -25.83
N TYR A 496 3.74 13.60 -24.61
CA TYR A 496 4.11 15.00 -24.35
C TYR A 496 5.39 15.41 -25.05
N PHE A 497 6.46 14.65 -24.90
CA PHE A 497 7.75 14.96 -25.55
C PHE A 497 7.69 14.76 -27.07
N TRP A 498 6.95 13.77 -27.54
CA TRP A 498 6.72 13.56 -28.96
C TRP A 498 5.97 14.73 -29.61
N LYS A 499 4.89 15.17 -28.98
CA LYS A 499 4.11 16.31 -29.45
C LYS A 499 4.96 17.58 -29.52
N LYS A 500 5.73 17.85 -28.48
CA LYS A 500 6.65 18.99 -28.42
C LYS A 500 7.71 18.94 -29.55
N ASP A 501 8.24 17.77 -29.86
CA ASP A 501 9.19 17.59 -30.94
C ASP A 501 8.53 17.83 -32.31
N VAL A 502 7.32 17.33 -32.52
CA VAL A 502 6.55 17.54 -33.76
C VAL A 502 6.18 19.02 -33.93
N ASP A 503 5.64 19.65 -32.90
CA ASP A 503 5.20 21.06 -32.93
C ASP A 503 6.38 22.01 -33.17
N SER A 504 7.57 21.68 -32.71
CA SER A 504 8.80 22.45 -32.94
C SER A 504 9.52 22.15 -34.27
N GLY A 505 9.05 21.14 -35.00
CA GLY A 505 9.73 20.68 -36.23
C GLY A 505 11.13 20.07 -35.95
N TYR A 506 11.36 19.52 -34.77
CA TYR A 506 12.61 18.90 -34.38
C TYR A 506 13.03 17.80 -35.38
N LEU A 507 14.30 17.80 -35.78
CA LEU A 507 14.83 16.90 -36.82
C LEU A 507 14.07 16.94 -38.16
N GLY A 508 13.34 18.00 -38.48
CA GLY A 508 12.53 18.10 -39.68
C GLY A 508 11.26 17.27 -39.63
N LEU A 509 10.75 16.93 -38.45
CA LEU A 509 9.51 16.16 -38.27
C LEU A 509 8.31 16.86 -38.91
N ASN A 510 7.50 16.09 -39.61
CA ASN A 510 6.30 16.55 -40.30
C ASN A 510 5.20 15.44 -40.21
N GLU A 511 4.05 15.63 -40.84
CA GLU A 511 2.93 14.70 -40.80
C GLU A 511 3.27 13.28 -41.30
N GLU A 512 4.21 13.15 -42.24
CA GLU A 512 4.62 11.86 -42.83
C GLU A 512 5.58 11.10 -41.91
N THR A 513 6.46 11.81 -41.19
CA THR A 513 7.56 11.23 -40.40
C THR A 513 7.31 11.13 -38.92
N LYS A 514 6.31 11.86 -38.40
CA LYS A 514 6.02 11.92 -36.96
C LYS A 514 5.68 10.58 -36.32
N LYS A 515 4.90 9.72 -37.02
CA LYS A 515 4.57 8.37 -36.53
C LYS A 515 5.82 7.49 -36.49
N GLN A 516 6.64 7.52 -37.53
CA GLN A 516 7.86 6.72 -37.59
C GLN A 516 8.84 7.11 -36.46
N TYR A 517 8.94 8.39 -36.15
CA TYR A 517 9.76 8.87 -35.03
C TYR A 517 9.26 8.32 -33.69
N ALA A 518 7.95 8.31 -33.44
CA ALA A 518 7.37 7.68 -32.26
C ALA A 518 7.69 6.18 -32.21
N MET A 519 7.44 5.45 -33.31
CA MET A 519 7.67 4.00 -33.42
C MET A 519 9.13 3.61 -33.16
N GLN A 520 10.11 4.41 -33.60
CA GLN A 520 11.52 4.18 -33.32
C GLN A 520 11.85 4.36 -31.83
N ASN A 521 11.26 5.35 -31.15
CA ASN A 521 11.47 5.58 -29.74
C ASN A 521 10.78 4.51 -28.88
N PHE A 522 9.62 3.98 -29.28
CA PHE A 522 9.02 2.81 -28.65
C PHE A 522 9.93 1.60 -28.76
N GLN A 523 10.44 1.32 -29.94
CA GLN A 523 11.38 0.22 -30.16
C GLN A 523 12.64 0.38 -29.30
N ARG A 524 13.20 1.59 -29.23
CA ARG A 524 14.35 1.91 -28.38
C ARG A 524 14.11 1.58 -26.91
N PHE A 525 12.94 1.90 -26.38
CA PHE A 525 12.56 1.57 -25.02
C PHE A 525 12.38 0.05 -24.84
N ILE A 526 11.55 -0.58 -25.69
CA ILE A 526 11.24 -2.01 -25.59
C ILE A 526 12.52 -2.85 -25.69
N TYR A 527 13.41 -2.54 -26.61
CA TYR A 527 14.68 -3.25 -26.74
C TYR A 527 15.56 -3.09 -25.50
N ALA A 528 15.63 -1.89 -24.95
CA ALA A 528 16.45 -1.61 -23.80
C ALA A 528 16.00 -2.39 -22.54
N VAL A 529 14.70 -2.43 -22.25
CA VAL A 529 14.19 -3.12 -21.06
C VAL A 529 14.25 -4.65 -21.16
N ASN A 530 14.47 -5.18 -22.36
CA ASN A 530 14.66 -6.62 -22.59
C ASN A 530 16.13 -7.06 -22.65
N GLN A 531 17.08 -6.12 -22.53
CA GLN A 531 18.50 -6.47 -22.48
C GLN A 531 18.91 -6.97 -21.10
N PRO A 532 19.78 -7.98 -21.00
CA PRO A 532 20.17 -8.58 -19.73
C PRO A 532 21.30 -7.80 -19.04
N TYR A 533 21.10 -6.52 -18.71
CA TYR A 533 22.09 -5.71 -18.00
C TYR A 533 21.63 -5.21 -16.63
N CYS A 534 20.50 -5.72 -16.17
CA CYS A 534 20.03 -5.48 -14.81
C CYS A 534 20.38 -6.66 -13.91
N ARG A 535 20.43 -6.41 -12.61
CA ARG A 535 20.71 -7.42 -11.58
C ARG A 535 21.99 -8.20 -11.89
N ASP A 536 23.09 -7.48 -11.82
CA ASP A 536 24.45 -7.98 -12.10
C ASP A 536 24.65 -8.52 -13.54
N GLY A 537 23.93 -7.95 -14.49
CA GLY A 537 24.11 -8.29 -15.93
C GLY A 537 23.40 -9.58 -16.36
N SER A 538 22.59 -10.17 -15.48
CA SER A 538 21.99 -11.48 -15.75
C SER A 538 20.52 -11.44 -16.12
N GLN A 539 19.84 -10.30 -15.93
CA GLN A 539 18.39 -10.20 -16.15
C GLN A 539 18.00 -8.95 -16.91
N SER A 540 16.89 -9.08 -17.65
CA SER A 540 16.15 -7.95 -18.17
C SER A 540 15.40 -7.22 -17.05
N ALA A 541 15.16 -5.94 -17.22
CA ALA A 541 14.36 -5.19 -16.26
C ALA A 541 12.88 -5.60 -16.37
N PHE A 542 12.33 -6.16 -15.32
CA PHE A 542 10.88 -6.40 -15.23
C PHE A 542 10.16 -5.06 -15.24
N THR A 543 9.45 -4.77 -16.31
CA THR A 543 8.74 -3.51 -16.47
C THR A 543 7.27 -3.75 -16.79
N ASN A 544 6.40 -2.89 -16.25
CA ASN A 544 4.99 -2.82 -16.58
C ASN A 544 4.68 -1.44 -17.14
N THR A 545 3.85 -1.39 -18.17
CA THR A 545 3.25 -0.14 -18.66
C THR A 545 1.74 -0.28 -18.66
N SER A 546 1.03 0.79 -18.27
CA SER A 546 -0.43 0.80 -18.35
C SER A 546 -0.88 1.17 -19.75
N VAL A 547 -1.98 0.55 -20.18
CA VAL A 547 -2.79 0.95 -21.33
C VAL A 547 -4.19 1.24 -20.82
N PHE A 548 -4.84 2.24 -21.38
CA PHE A 548 -6.07 2.80 -20.82
C PHE A 548 -7.19 2.85 -21.87
N ASP A 549 -8.43 2.73 -21.42
CA ASP A 549 -9.60 3.28 -22.09
C ASP A 549 -9.91 4.69 -21.51
N HIS A 550 -10.93 5.35 -22.05
CA HIS A 550 -11.32 6.69 -21.63
C HIS A 550 -11.65 6.79 -20.12
N PRO A 551 -12.53 5.94 -19.54
CA PRO A 551 -12.84 6.01 -18.11
C PRO A 551 -11.62 5.81 -17.20
N TYR A 552 -10.70 4.94 -17.62
CA TYR A 552 -9.50 4.66 -16.83
C TYR A 552 -8.47 5.78 -16.95
N PHE A 553 -8.36 6.39 -18.14
CA PHE A 553 -7.51 7.56 -18.34
C PHE A 553 -7.98 8.74 -17.48
N GLU A 554 -9.29 9.06 -17.53
CA GLU A 554 -9.88 10.11 -16.69
C GLU A 554 -9.64 9.84 -15.19
N ALA A 555 -9.85 8.61 -14.75
CA ALA A 555 -9.65 8.22 -13.35
C ALA A 555 -8.20 8.39 -12.87
N LEU A 556 -7.20 8.10 -13.72
CA LEU A 556 -5.79 8.21 -13.38
C LEU A 556 -5.21 9.60 -13.59
N PHE A 557 -5.60 10.28 -14.66
CA PHE A 557 -4.93 11.48 -15.16
C PHE A 557 -5.83 12.71 -15.27
N GLY A 558 -7.14 12.60 -14.96
CA GLY A 558 -8.09 13.69 -15.10
C GLY A 558 -7.72 14.95 -14.30
N GLY A 559 -6.96 14.82 -13.21
CA GLY A 559 -6.43 15.94 -12.42
C GLY A 559 -4.93 16.19 -12.65
N SER A 560 -4.27 15.50 -13.59
CA SER A 560 -2.83 15.60 -13.82
C SER A 560 -2.50 16.64 -14.88
N VAL A 561 -1.31 17.24 -14.75
CA VAL A 561 -0.79 18.23 -15.72
C VAL A 561 0.58 17.81 -16.23
N PHE A 562 0.88 18.17 -17.46
CA PHE A 562 2.21 18.04 -18.05
C PHE A 562 3.21 19.03 -17.43
N PRO A 563 4.53 18.89 -17.69
CA PRO A 563 5.56 19.79 -17.15
C PRO A 563 5.39 21.28 -17.51
N ASP A 564 4.66 21.59 -18.58
CA ASP A 564 4.34 22.96 -19.00
C ASP A 564 3.04 23.50 -18.38
N GLY A 565 2.38 22.71 -17.51
CA GLY A 565 1.13 23.06 -16.84
C GLY A 565 -0.13 22.75 -17.63
N THR A 566 -0.05 22.19 -18.84
CA THR A 566 -1.22 21.81 -19.63
C THR A 566 -1.92 20.58 -19.01
N PRO A 567 -3.26 20.57 -18.87
CA PRO A 567 -3.99 19.40 -18.36
C PRO A 567 -3.82 18.20 -19.29
N MET A 568 -3.53 17.01 -18.72
CA MET A 568 -3.39 15.78 -19.52
C MET A 568 -4.71 15.37 -20.18
N ILE A 569 -5.83 15.66 -19.52
CA ILE A 569 -7.17 15.34 -20.01
C ILE A 569 -7.52 16.02 -21.33
N ASP A 570 -6.94 17.19 -21.59
CA ASP A 570 -7.17 17.93 -22.84
C ASP A 570 -6.61 17.19 -24.08
N TYR A 571 -5.74 16.21 -23.86
CA TYR A 571 -5.09 15.39 -24.89
C TYR A 571 -5.46 13.91 -24.82
N GLU A 572 -6.54 13.57 -24.15
CA GLU A 572 -6.94 12.18 -23.92
C GLU A 572 -7.04 11.36 -25.20
N ASP A 573 -7.82 11.85 -26.19
CA ASP A 573 -8.01 11.18 -27.48
C ASP A 573 -6.69 10.96 -28.23
N ASP A 574 -5.84 11.98 -28.24
CA ASP A 574 -4.55 11.94 -28.89
C ASP A 574 -3.59 10.95 -28.21
N ILE A 575 -3.60 10.88 -26.88
CA ILE A 575 -2.78 9.93 -26.10
C ILE A 575 -3.29 8.51 -26.33
N ILE A 576 -4.60 8.29 -26.41
CA ILE A 576 -5.17 6.98 -26.71
C ILE A 576 -4.80 6.54 -28.14
N GLU A 577 -4.76 7.45 -29.10
CA GLU A 577 -4.29 7.12 -30.46
C GLU A 577 -2.78 6.82 -30.47
N PHE A 578 -1.99 7.61 -29.77
CA PHE A 578 -0.54 7.37 -29.59
C PHE A 578 -0.26 6.02 -28.90
N GLN A 579 -1.09 5.64 -27.93
CA GLN A 579 -1.07 4.34 -27.29
C GLN A 579 -1.30 3.19 -28.28
N LYS A 580 -2.19 3.34 -29.25
CA LYS A 580 -2.39 2.31 -30.29
C LYS A 580 -1.14 2.09 -31.10
N TRP A 581 -0.41 3.15 -31.44
CA TRP A 581 0.89 3.03 -32.13
C TRP A 581 1.92 2.28 -31.26
N TYR A 582 1.94 2.54 -29.95
CA TYR A 582 2.80 1.81 -29.03
C TYR A 582 2.45 0.32 -29.00
N MET A 583 1.17 -0.01 -28.96
CA MET A 583 0.68 -1.40 -28.97
C MET A 583 0.99 -2.10 -30.29
N GLU A 584 0.82 -1.40 -31.42
CA GLU A 584 1.20 -1.86 -32.78
C GLU A 584 2.68 -2.23 -32.79
N LYS A 585 3.55 -1.29 -32.41
CA LYS A 585 5.00 -1.52 -32.40
C LYS A 585 5.43 -2.67 -31.48
N MET A 586 4.81 -2.79 -30.32
CA MET A 586 5.06 -3.89 -29.40
C MET A 586 4.65 -5.24 -30.01
N SER A 587 3.52 -5.29 -30.73
CA SER A 587 3.07 -6.48 -31.44
C SER A 587 4.05 -6.90 -32.51
N ASP A 588 4.50 -5.93 -33.34
CA ASP A 588 5.49 -6.18 -34.40
C ASP A 588 6.77 -6.79 -33.84
N ILE A 589 7.32 -6.14 -32.80
CA ILE A 589 8.56 -6.62 -32.16
C ILE A 589 8.40 -8.02 -31.60
N ARG A 590 7.27 -8.33 -30.97
CA ARG A 590 7.01 -9.64 -30.38
C ARG A 590 6.74 -10.74 -31.41
N SER A 591 6.31 -10.38 -32.59
CA SER A 591 6.18 -11.35 -33.69
C SER A 591 7.50 -11.85 -34.22
N GLU A 592 8.57 -11.06 -34.02
CA GLU A 592 9.92 -11.34 -34.52
C GLU A 592 10.89 -11.77 -33.40
N ASN A 593 10.63 -11.35 -32.15
CA ASN A 593 11.54 -11.53 -31.03
C ASN A 593 10.77 -11.98 -29.78
N MET A 594 11.35 -12.91 -29.01
CA MET A 594 10.79 -13.37 -27.74
C MET A 594 11.01 -12.35 -26.61
N PHE A 595 10.50 -11.14 -26.79
CA PHE A 595 10.59 -10.08 -25.78
C PHE A 595 9.37 -10.07 -24.87
N THR A 596 9.59 -10.24 -23.57
CA THR A 596 8.52 -10.31 -22.56
C THR A 596 8.12 -8.93 -22.06
N PHE A 597 9.07 -7.99 -21.97
CA PHE A 597 8.85 -6.69 -21.35
C PHE A 597 8.64 -5.55 -22.35
N PRO A 598 7.94 -4.52 -21.93
CA PRO A 598 7.13 -4.40 -20.72
C PRO A 598 5.85 -5.25 -20.79
N VAL A 599 5.42 -5.77 -19.65
CA VAL A 599 4.10 -6.42 -19.54
C VAL A 599 3.02 -5.35 -19.61
N LYS A 600 1.93 -5.61 -20.35
CA LYS A 600 0.80 -4.69 -20.42
C LYS A 600 -0.14 -4.94 -19.26
N LEU A 601 -0.43 -3.91 -18.47
CA LEU A 601 -1.58 -3.87 -17.59
C LEU A 601 -2.75 -3.30 -18.41
N ILE A 602 -3.65 -4.16 -18.81
CA ILE A 602 -4.91 -3.75 -19.44
C ILE A 602 -5.89 -3.55 -18.31
N ALA A 603 -6.28 -2.31 -18.07
CA ALA A 603 -7.41 -2.01 -17.21
C ALA A 603 -8.61 -1.77 -18.13
N ALA A 604 -9.59 -2.64 -18.06
CA ALA A 604 -10.90 -2.50 -18.68
C ALA A 604 -11.94 -2.37 -17.58
#